data_9b457021c7b56f747414d4bb73d88e03
#
_entry.id   9b457021c7b56f747414d4bb73d88e03
#
_cell.length_a   1.000
_cell.length_b   1.000
_cell.length_c   1.000
_cell.angle_alpha   90.00
_cell.angle_beta   90.00
_cell.angle_gamma   90.00
#
_symmetry.space_group_name_H-M   'P 1'
#
loop_
_entity.id
_entity.type
_entity.pdbx_description
1 polymer ?
#
loop_
_entity_poly.entity_id
_entity_poly.type
_entity_poly.pdbx_seq_one_letter_code
_entity_poly.pdbx_strand_id
1 'polypeptide(L)'
;MPLKEVRTIVNLLKELPQAKYFWPGAMERWADRVVHRDDSGMPPERLVKRLGGLTGTQTGPIVGAARGEVDPFNETPERLVREKLLVDLPIDQTGDMRRGIGLEPVLKEMYLGKSRSVSHVAALDAIRNYGGSSEHPWLLGTPDEISVDYIGGKIFLLDYKCPYQPPKPEDIPFRYRAQLHHYRIIAKRIGIVPDGMGLVELDLKEWVPRFFPIEYDEKIEKDILEYGSMLWYDYILKGVIPPGPEKTRLDLQELEPAFERLSALKAIADSADRAFKDTKEDIAAVVHTRSPFFQGSLQAGKFLSISAKSEIETENAIHYLCSQGYDPSSLYSPKKGKSGLDSEKMLNELVRLGKDPEEFRKKEPDPEKILAALRKNGISPETFAFPPDLTVRPSKRFETLREFGQNLIDETVRCKKITR
;
A
#
# COMPACT_ATOMS: atom_id res chain seq x y z
N MET A 1 6.17 28.92 -1.94
CA MET A 1 5.93 28.18 -0.69
C MET A 1 6.91 27.02 -0.45
N PRO A 2 7.21 26.12 -1.38
CA PRO A 2 8.04 24.94 -1.07
C PRO A 2 9.45 25.22 -0.55
N LEU A 3 10.10 26.29 -0.98
CA LEU A 3 11.47 26.63 -0.53
C LEU A 3 11.57 26.92 0.99
N LYS A 4 10.53 27.44 1.63
CA LYS A 4 10.52 27.71 3.07
C LYS A 4 10.41 26.41 3.86
N GLU A 5 9.56 25.48 3.39
CA GLU A 5 9.36 24.17 4.01
C GLU A 5 10.63 23.31 3.91
N VAL A 6 11.25 23.26 2.73
CA VAL A 6 12.53 22.56 2.53
C VAL A 6 13.60 23.10 3.51
N ARG A 7 13.73 24.42 3.66
CA ARG A 7 14.68 25.03 4.61
C ARG A 7 14.38 24.65 6.07
N THR A 8 13.10 24.60 6.45
CA THR A 8 12.70 24.16 7.79
C THR A 8 13.15 22.73 8.05
N ILE A 9 12.89 21.82 7.11
CA ILE A 9 13.29 20.43 7.23
C ILE A 9 14.83 20.27 7.25
N VAL A 10 15.55 20.99 6.41
CA VAL A 10 17.03 21.01 6.43
C VAL A 10 17.56 21.47 7.81
N ASN A 11 16.94 22.46 8.42
CA ASN A 11 17.36 22.89 9.76
C ASN A 11 17.13 21.80 10.82
N LEU A 12 15.99 21.10 10.77
CA LEU A 12 15.73 19.96 11.66
C LEU A 12 16.73 18.81 11.44
N LEU A 13 17.11 18.54 10.19
CA LEU A 13 18.12 17.52 9.87
C LEU A 13 19.50 17.85 10.45
N LYS A 14 19.87 19.12 10.52
CA LYS A 14 21.15 19.56 11.13
C LYS A 14 21.24 19.28 12.63
N GLU A 15 20.10 19.19 13.32
CA GLU A 15 20.03 18.89 14.75
C GLU A 15 20.23 17.40 15.06
N LEU A 16 20.21 16.52 14.04
CA LEU A 16 20.39 15.10 14.25
C LEU A 16 21.83 14.77 14.69
N PRO A 17 22.03 13.83 15.63
CA PRO A 17 23.37 13.53 16.17
C PRO A 17 24.33 12.98 15.11
N GLN A 18 23.83 12.38 14.04
CA GLN A 18 24.62 11.87 12.92
C GLN A 18 24.77 12.87 11.76
N ALA A 19 24.24 14.09 11.86
CA ALA A 19 24.22 15.07 10.77
C ALA A 19 25.60 15.39 10.18
N LYS A 20 26.65 15.37 11.01
CA LYS A 20 28.05 15.60 10.59
C LYS A 20 28.58 14.56 9.58
N TYR A 21 27.90 13.44 9.41
CA TYR A 21 28.27 12.38 8.47
C TYR A 21 27.43 12.39 7.20
N PHE A 22 26.48 13.32 7.07
CA PHE A 22 25.69 13.41 5.85
C PHE A 22 26.55 13.90 4.69
N TRP A 23 26.36 13.32 3.53
CA TRP A 23 27.05 13.73 2.32
C TRP A 23 26.66 15.15 1.91
N PRO A 24 27.54 15.92 1.25
CA PRO A 24 27.20 17.23 0.74
C PRO A 24 25.93 17.21 -0.11
N GLY A 25 24.96 18.07 0.22
CA GLY A 25 23.67 18.17 -0.46
C GLY A 25 22.67 17.05 -0.13
N ALA A 26 23.00 16.11 0.78
CA ALA A 26 22.07 15.04 1.14
C ALA A 26 20.83 15.55 1.87
N MET A 27 21.00 16.52 2.76
CA MET A 27 19.90 17.12 3.52
C MET A 27 18.91 17.84 2.60
N GLU A 28 19.41 18.60 1.65
CA GLU A 28 18.60 19.33 0.67
C GLU A 28 17.82 18.37 -0.21
N ARG A 29 18.47 17.34 -0.75
CA ARG A 29 17.81 16.32 -1.59
C ARG A 29 16.74 15.54 -0.81
N TRP A 30 17.05 15.17 0.43
CA TRP A 30 16.10 14.44 1.27
C TRP A 30 14.90 15.32 1.64
N ALA A 31 15.15 16.58 2.04
CA ALA A 31 14.10 17.54 2.39
C ALA A 31 13.20 17.85 1.18
N ASP A 32 13.79 18.07 0.00
CA ASP A 32 13.06 18.30 -1.24
C ASP A 32 12.18 17.08 -1.58
N ARG A 33 12.74 15.88 -1.50
CA ARG A 33 11.99 14.63 -1.74
C ARG A 33 10.79 14.47 -0.81
N VAL A 34 10.95 14.77 0.47
CA VAL A 34 9.90 14.59 1.49
C VAL A 34 8.81 15.66 1.39
N VAL A 35 9.17 16.91 1.10
CA VAL A 35 8.22 18.02 0.96
C VAL A 35 7.36 17.87 -0.30
N HIS A 36 7.90 17.29 -1.37
CA HIS A 36 7.20 17.12 -2.65
C HIS A 36 6.59 15.73 -2.83
N ARG A 37 6.50 14.91 -1.78
CA ARG A 37 5.80 13.62 -1.86
C ARG A 37 4.29 13.85 -1.96
N ASP A 38 3.68 13.18 -2.93
CA ASP A 38 2.22 13.20 -3.11
C ASP A 38 1.49 12.35 -2.06
N ASP A 39 2.21 11.49 -1.36
CA ASP A 39 1.66 10.62 -0.33
C ASP A 39 1.82 11.24 1.07
N SER A 40 0.81 11.91 1.54
CA SER A 40 0.79 12.62 2.83
C SER A 40 0.71 11.71 4.08
N GLY A 41 1.21 10.47 4.01
CA GLY A 41 1.05 9.51 5.11
C GLY A 41 1.71 9.91 6.43
N MET A 42 2.76 10.71 6.41
CA MET A 42 3.45 11.15 7.62
C MET A 42 4.05 12.55 7.42
N PRO A 43 3.83 13.50 8.36
CA PRO A 43 4.41 14.83 8.30
C PRO A 43 5.95 14.78 8.18
N PRO A 44 6.57 15.68 7.41
CA PRO A 44 8.02 15.73 7.22
C PRO A 44 8.81 15.77 8.53
N GLU A 45 8.36 16.53 9.53
CA GLU A 45 9.00 16.65 10.84
C GLU A 45 9.02 15.32 11.59
N ARG A 46 7.96 14.53 11.46
CA ARG A 46 7.87 13.20 12.05
C ARG A 46 8.86 12.24 11.38
N LEU A 47 9.05 12.35 10.07
CA LEU A 47 10.07 11.58 9.35
C LEU A 47 11.48 11.93 9.83
N VAL A 48 11.78 13.24 10.03
CA VAL A 48 13.07 13.67 10.61
C VAL A 48 13.25 13.09 12.02
N LYS A 49 12.23 13.17 12.88
CA LYS A 49 12.28 12.57 14.23
C LYS A 49 12.63 11.08 14.17
N ARG A 50 12.08 10.33 13.21
CA ARG A 50 12.40 8.91 13.02
C ARG A 50 13.84 8.65 12.59
N LEU A 51 14.50 9.59 11.90
CA LEU A 51 15.91 9.47 11.57
C LEU A 51 16.80 9.56 12.82
N GLY A 52 16.36 10.29 13.85
CA GLY A 52 17.08 10.47 15.12
C GLY A 52 17.09 9.27 16.06
N GLY A 53 16.57 8.11 15.64
CA GLY A 53 16.58 6.89 16.45
C GLY A 53 16.15 5.66 15.66
N LEU A 54 15.93 4.56 16.37
CA LEU A 54 15.43 3.29 15.85
C LEU A 54 14.00 3.09 16.34
N THR A 55 13.09 2.79 15.42
CA THR A 55 11.68 2.55 15.73
C THR A 55 11.37 1.06 15.79
N GLY A 56 10.24 0.68 16.38
CA GLY A 56 9.85 -0.72 16.53
C GLY A 56 9.83 -1.50 15.20
N THR A 57 9.42 -0.86 14.10
CA THR A 57 9.44 -1.50 12.77
C THR A 57 10.85 -1.80 12.24
N GLN A 58 11.87 -1.10 12.76
CA GLN A 58 13.26 -1.23 12.32
C GLN A 58 14.06 -2.22 13.17
N THR A 59 13.63 -2.48 14.41
CA THR A 59 14.35 -3.40 15.29
C THR A 59 14.19 -4.87 14.90
N GLY A 60 13.06 -5.26 14.30
CA GLY A 60 12.87 -6.62 13.80
C GLY A 60 13.93 -7.05 12.79
N PRO A 61 14.16 -6.31 11.70
CA PRO A 61 15.25 -6.58 10.76
C PRO A 61 16.65 -6.62 11.38
N ILE A 62 16.93 -5.75 12.37
CA ILE A 62 18.23 -5.69 13.05
C ILE A 62 18.48 -6.98 13.85
N VAL A 63 17.54 -7.33 14.71
CA VAL A 63 17.63 -8.51 15.57
C VAL A 63 17.52 -9.80 14.76
N GLY A 64 16.65 -9.82 13.73
CA GLY A 64 16.50 -10.95 12.82
C GLY A 64 17.81 -11.26 12.11
N ALA A 65 18.46 -10.25 11.53
CA ALA A 65 19.76 -10.42 10.87
C ALA A 65 20.82 -10.99 11.82
N ALA A 66 20.87 -10.52 13.08
CA ALA A 66 21.80 -11.06 14.09
C ALA A 66 21.51 -12.52 14.47
N ARG A 67 20.26 -12.96 14.31
CA ARG A 67 19.83 -14.35 14.53
C ARG A 67 19.92 -15.22 13.26
N GLY A 68 20.36 -14.67 12.14
CA GLY A 68 20.39 -15.37 10.85
C GLY A 68 19.01 -15.52 10.19
N GLU A 69 18.01 -14.76 10.63
CA GLU A 69 16.68 -14.76 10.02
C GLU A 69 16.62 -13.78 8.84
N VAL A 70 15.89 -14.15 7.80
CA VAL A 70 15.65 -13.29 6.65
C VAL A 70 14.38 -12.46 6.88
N ASP A 71 14.48 -11.15 6.79
CA ASP A 71 13.32 -10.28 6.87
C ASP A 71 12.41 -10.44 5.65
N PRO A 72 11.09 -10.65 5.81
CA PRO A 72 10.17 -10.89 4.70
C PRO A 72 10.05 -9.71 3.72
N PHE A 73 10.50 -8.50 4.11
CA PHE A 73 10.53 -7.31 3.25
C PHE A 73 11.94 -6.96 2.76
N ASN A 74 12.91 -7.88 2.92
CA ASN A 74 14.32 -7.70 2.56
C ASN A 74 14.95 -6.45 3.20
N GLU A 75 14.52 -6.09 4.40
CA GLU A 75 15.14 -5.03 5.19
C GLU A 75 16.41 -5.58 5.86
N THR A 76 17.48 -4.82 5.79
CA THR A 76 18.79 -5.20 6.35
C THR A 76 19.36 -4.09 7.22
N PRO A 77 20.25 -4.40 8.17
CA PRO A 77 20.98 -3.37 8.94
C PRO A 77 21.74 -2.38 8.05
N GLU A 78 22.33 -2.85 6.94
CA GLU A 78 22.97 -2.00 5.94
C GLU A 78 22.01 -0.94 5.39
N ARG A 79 20.85 -1.38 4.90
CA ARG A 79 19.83 -0.51 4.32
C ARG A 79 19.30 0.50 5.34
N LEU A 80 19.08 0.07 6.58
CA LEU A 80 18.66 0.97 7.66
C LEU A 80 19.71 2.05 7.96
N VAL A 81 20.99 1.70 8.00
CA VAL A 81 22.06 2.70 8.22
C VAL A 81 22.16 3.66 7.03
N ARG A 82 22.02 3.19 5.80
CA ARG A 82 21.99 4.03 4.60
C ARG A 82 20.84 5.04 4.65
N GLU A 83 19.65 4.61 5.07
CA GLU A 83 18.50 5.49 5.30
C GLU A 83 18.81 6.55 6.37
N LYS A 84 19.36 6.12 7.53
CA LYS A 84 19.70 7.02 8.65
C LYS A 84 20.80 8.02 8.31
N LEU A 85 21.69 7.70 7.40
CA LEU A 85 22.76 8.58 6.90
C LEU A 85 22.37 9.36 5.64
N LEU A 86 21.10 9.34 5.23
CA LEU A 86 20.56 9.99 4.03
C LEU A 86 21.28 9.59 2.74
N VAL A 87 21.87 8.40 2.70
CA VAL A 87 22.45 7.82 1.48
C VAL A 87 21.34 7.43 0.53
N ASP A 88 20.29 6.80 1.07
CA ASP A 88 19.09 6.44 0.34
C ASP A 88 17.97 7.44 0.60
N LEU A 89 17.23 7.78 -0.44
CA LEU A 89 16.07 8.67 -0.34
C LEU A 89 14.84 7.89 0.14
N PRO A 90 13.89 8.57 0.81
CA PRO A 90 12.63 7.96 1.19
C PRO A 90 11.89 7.41 -0.03
N ILE A 91 11.39 6.19 0.08
CA ILE A 91 10.55 5.57 -0.95
C ILE A 91 9.13 6.11 -0.89
N ASP A 92 8.44 6.11 -2.01
CA ASP A 92 7.01 6.40 -2.05
C ASP A 92 6.22 5.27 -1.38
N GLN A 93 5.05 5.61 -0.86
CA GLN A 93 4.17 4.61 -0.27
C GLN A 93 3.71 3.60 -1.33
N THR A 94 3.90 2.33 -1.03
CA THR A 94 3.33 1.25 -1.83
C THR A 94 1.80 1.18 -1.66
N GLY A 95 1.12 0.45 -2.55
CA GLY A 95 -0.31 0.18 -2.40
C GLY A 95 -0.66 -0.48 -1.06
N ASP A 96 0.21 -1.38 -0.59
CA ASP A 96 0.04 -2.07 0.69
C ASP A 96 0.19 -1.12 1.88
N MET A 97 1.16 -0.19 1.83
CA MET A 97 1.33 0.84 2.86
C MET A 97 0.10 1.76 2.94
N ARG A 98 -0.40 2.23 1.79
CA ARG A 98 -1.61 3.07 1.74
C ARG A 98 -2.83 2.34 2.29
N ARG A 99 -3.00 1.06 1.93
CA ARG A 99 -4.08 0.22 2.47
C ARG A 99 -3.97 0.09 3.98
N GLY A 100 -2.78 -0.24 4.51
CA GLY A 100 -2.53 -0.34 5.94
C GLY A 100 -2.94 0.93 6.68
N ILE A 101 -2.40 2.07 6.27
CA ILE A 101 -2.68 3.38 6.87
C ILE A 101 -4.18 3.72 6.81
N GLY A 102 -4.85 3.43 5.69
CA GLY A 102 -6.27 3.72 5.53
C GLY A 102 -7.20 2.83 6.35
N LEU A 103 -6.81 1.57 6.59
CA LEU A 103 -7.62 0.59 7.31
C LEU A 103 -7.32 0.51 8.82
N GLU A 104 -6.16 0.97 9.26
CA GLU A 104 -5.75 0.93 10.68
C GLU A 104 -6.77 1.59 11.63
N PRO A 105 -7.32 2.80 11.36
CA PRO A 105 -8.34 3.40 12.23
C PRO A 105 -9.63 2.55 12.31
N VAL A 106 -10.04 1.96 11.19
CA VAL A 106 -11.23 1.09 11.12
C VAL A 106 -11.00 -0.18 11.94
N LEU A 107 -9.84 -0.82 11.77
CA LEU A 107 -9.46 -2.01 12.51
C LEU A 107 -9.42 -1.73 14.03
N LYS A 108 -8.86 -0.59 14.42
CA LYS A 108 -8.85 -0.13 15.81
C LYS A 108 -10.25 -0.06 16.40
N GLU A 109 -11.18 0.64 15.74
CA GLU A 109 -12.56 0.76 16.22
C GLU A 109 -13.26 -0.60 16.31
N MET A 110 -13.10 -1.44 15.31
CA MET A 110 -13.67 -2.79 15.30
C MET A 110 -13.14 -3.64 16.44
N TYR A 111 -11.83 -3.60 16.70
CA TYR A 111 -11.21 -4.40 17.73
C TYR A 111 -11.60 -3.92 19.12
N LEU A 112 -11.50 -2.63 19.42
CA LEU A 112 -11.85 -2.07 20.73
C LEU A 112 -13.32 -2.33 21.07
N GLY A 113 -14.23 -2.18 20.11
CA GLY A 113 -15.64 -2.50 20.29
C GLY A 113 -15.88 -3.99 20.60
N LYS A 114 -15.17 -4.89 19.91
CA LYS A 114 -15.31 -6.35 20.11
C LYS A 114 -14.66 -6.83 21.40
N SER A 115 -13.49 -6.30 21.75
CA SER A 115 -12.72 -6.71 22.95
C SER A 115 -13.21 -6.08 24.25
N ARG A 116 -14.19 -5.18 24.19
CA ARG A 116 -14.67 -4.39 25.33
C ARG A 116 -13.53 -3.63 26.03
N SER A 117 -12.64 -3.07 25.24
CA SER A 117 -11.49 -2.30 25.70
C SER A 117 -11.59 -0.84 25.26
N VAL A 118 -10.87 0.02 25.95
CA VAL A 118 -10.69 1.44 25.58
C VAL A 118 -9.24 1.75 25.34
N SER A 119 -8.99 2.75 24.50
CA SER A 119 -7.67 3.31 24.27
C SER A 119 -7.14 4.01 25.53
N HIS A 120 -5.93 3.71 25.94
CA HIS A 120 -5.23 4.41 27.02
C HIS A 120 -4.48 5.63 26.45
N VAL A 121 -5.24 6.69 26.11
CA VAL A 121 -4.72 7.87 25.41
C VAL A 121 -3.50 8.48 26.13
N ALA A 122 -3.57 8.65 27.45
CA ALA A 122 -2.46 9.21 28.22
C ALA A 122 -1.16 8.40 28.10
N ALA A 123 -1.27 7.06 28.07
CA ALA A 123 -0.12 6.19 27.86
C ALA A 123 0.45 6.31 26.46
N LEU A 124 -0.42 6.35 25.43
CA LEU A 124 -0.01 6.56 24.05
C LEU A 124 0.71 7.89 23.87
N ASP A 125 0.19 8.97 24.48
CA ASP A 125 0.81 10.29 24.41
C ASP A 125 2.16 10.32 25.16
N ALA A 126 2.27 9.65 26.30
CA ALA A 126 3.52 9.50 27.01
C ALA A 126 4.60 8.80 26.17
N ILE A 127 4.23 7.69 25.50
CA ILE A 127 5.16 6.98 24.59
C ILE A 127 5.50 7.86 23.37
N ARG A 128 4.52 8.53 22.79
CA ARG A 128 4.73 9.41 21.63
C ARG A 128 5.71 10.53 21.92
N ASN A 129 5.68 11.03 23.15
CA ASN A 129 6.57 12.08 23.63
C ASN A 129 7.89 11.56 24.19
N TYR A 130 8.05 10.24 24.31
CA TYR A 130 9.30 9.65 24.75
C TYR A 130 10.41 9.93 23.75
N GLY A 131 11.47 10.56 24.21
CA GLY A 131 12.62 10.98 23.40
C GLY A 131 13.86 10.09 23.56
N GLY A 132 13.68 8.85 24.04
CA GLY A 132 14.78 7.99 24.44
C GLY A 132 15.17 8.22 25.91
N SER A 133 16.02 7.34 26.45
CA SER A 133 16.69 7.55 27.76
C SER A 133 18.12 8.01 27.56
N SER A 134 18.76 8.46 28.63
CA SER A 134 20.19 8.78 28.60
C SER A 134 21.06 7.61 28.15
N GLU A 135 20.66 6.39 28.51
CA GLU A 135 21.34 5.15 28.13
C GLU A 135 21.04 4.71 26.68
N HIS A 136 19.80 4.89 26.23
CA HIS A 136 19.35 4.48 24.91
C HIS A 136 18.57 5.62 24.23
N PRO A 137 19.25 6.71 23.83
CA PRO A 137 18.62 7.88 23.21
C PRO A 137 18.00 7.55 21.84
N TRP A 138 18.44 6.47 21.24
CA TRP A 138 17.98 5.98 19.94
C TRP A 138 16.67 5.19 20.01
N LEU A 139 16.21 4.79 21.20
CA LEU A 139 15.01 3.95 21.37
C LEU A 139 13.78 4.83 21.23
N LEU A 140 13.20 4.85 20.04
CA LEU A 140 12.04 5.68 19.68
C LEU A 140 10.91 4.82 19.12
N GLY A 141 9.70 5.35 19.15
CA GLY A 141 8.54 4.72 18.49
C GLY A 141 7.26 4.88 19.28
N THR A 142 6.17 4.56 18.60
CA THR A 142 4.83 4.61 19.18
C THR A 142 4.10 3.36 18.73
N PRO A 143 3.53 2.55 19.64
CA PRO A 143 2.64 1.48 19.27
C PRO A 143 1.36 2.05 18.64
N ASP A 144 0.65 1.23 17.92
CA ASP A 144 -0.61 1.65 17.33
C ASP A 144 -1.68 1.83 18.41
N GLU A 145 -1.62 0.99 19.48
CA GLU A 145 -2.57 1.08 20.57
C GLU A 145 -1.99 0.59 21.92
N ILE A 146 -2.39 1.25 23.00
CA ILE A 146 -2.38 0.72 24.35
C ILE A 146 -3.83 0.70 24.81
N SER A 147 -4.37 -0.48 25.04
CA SER A 147 -5.77 -0.63 25.46
C SER A 147 -5.88 -1.11 26.90
N VAL A 148 -6.98 -0.75 27.53
CA VAL A 148 -7.35 -1.24 28.88
C VAL A 148 -8.68 -1.95 28.77
N ASP A 149 -8.76 -3.19 29.24
CA ASP A 149 -10.05 -3.88 29.30
C ASP A 149 -10.95 -3.31 30.41
N TYR A 150 -12.27 -3.26 30.15
CA TYR A 150 -13.24 -2.67 31.08
C TYR A 150 -13.47 -3.50 32.36
N ILE A 151 -13.18 -4.80 32.32
CA ILE A 151 -13.58 -5.72 33.41
C ILE A 151 -12.42 -5.95 34.37
N GLY A 152 -11.23 -6.23 33.83
CA GLY A 152 -10.05 -6.58 34.61
C GLY A 152 -9.04 -5.46 34.81
N GLY A 153 -9.21 -4.34 34.08
CA GLY A 153 -8.25 -3.23 34.07
C GLY A 153 -6.90 -3.61 33.48
N LYS A 154 -6.81 -4.73 32.76
CA LYS A 154 -5.57 -5.21 32.15
C LYS A 154 -5.13 -4.34 31.00
N ILE A 155 -3.84 -4.07 30.94
CA ILE A 155 -3.22 -3.23 29.92
C ILE A 155 -2.65 -4.11 28.81
N PHE A 156 -3.06 -3.87 27.58
CA PHE A 156 -2.55 -4.57 26.40
C PHE A 156 -1.84 -3.60 25.45
N LEU A 157 -0.66 -4.02 24.99
CA LEU A 157 0.10 -3.34 23.96
C LEU A 157 -0.23 -3.99 22.62
N LEU A 158 -0.75 -3.21 21.67
CA LEU A 158 -1.27 -3.73 20.41
C LEU A 158 -0.60 -3.05 19.22
N ASP A 159 -0.46 -3.83 18.15
CA ASP A 159 -0.01 -3.38 16.84
C ASP A 159 -1.01 -3.86 15.79
N TYR A 160 -1.47 -2.94 14.94
CA TYR A 160 -2.51 -3.18 13.94
C TYR A 160 -1.89 -3.50 12.58
N LYS A 161 -2.39 -4.55 11.93
CA LYS A 161 -1.91 -4.93 10.60
C LYS A 161 -3.09 -5.25 9.67
N CYS A 162 -2.96 -4.81 8.43
CA CYS A 162 -3.93 -5.08 7.39
C CYS A 162 -3.26 -5.75 6.19
N PRO A 163 -2.67 -6.96 6.36
CA PRO A 163 -2.05 -7.68 5.28
C PRO A 163 -3.09 -8.15 4.27
N TYR A 164 -2.67 -8.32 3.01
CA TYR A 164 -3.55 -8.90 2.00
C TYR A 164 -3.91 -10.35 2.31
N GLN A 165 -2.94 -11.09 2.84
CA GLN A 165 -3.11 -12.45 3.35
C GLN A 165 -2.60 -12.48 4.79
N PRO A 166 -3.49 -12.67 5.78
CA PRO A 166 -3.07 -12.78 7.17
C PRO A 166 -2.21 -14.02 7.35
N PRO A 167 -1.11 -13.94 8.12
CA PRO A 167 -0.33 -15.10 8.48
C PRO A 167 -1.15 -16.04 9.35
N LYS A 168 -0.74 -17.29 9.40
CA LYS A 168 -1.27 -18.21 10.41
C LYS A 168 -0.67 -17.86 11.77
N PRO A 169 -1.34 -18.24 12.88
CA PRO A 169 -0.84 -17.96 14.22
C PRO A 169 0.60 -18.45 14.46
N GLU A 170 0.95 -19.61 13.90
CA GLU A 170 2.27 -20.22 13.96
C GLU A 170 3.32 -19.54 13.08
N ASP A 171 2.90 -18.75 12.10
CA ASP A 171 3.76 -18.13 11.09
C ASP A 171 3.93 -16.60 11.28
N ILE A 172 3.64 -16.08 12.50
CA ILE A 172 3.80 -14.65 12.77
C ILE A 172 5.26 -14.24 12.57
N PRO A 173 5.56 -13.33 11.62
CA PRO A 173 6.91 -12.91 11.33
C PRO A 173 7.63 -12.38 12.57
N PHE A 174 8.89 -12.77 12.75
CA PHE A 174 9.71 -12.34 13.89
C PHE A 174 9.72 -10.81 14.05
N ARG A 175 9.72 -10.07 12.97
CA ARG A 175 9.73 -8.60 12.99
C ARG A 175 8.56 -7.99 13.79
N TYR A 176 7.38 -8.59 13.76
CA TYR A 176 6.22 -8.10 14.52
C TYR A 176 6.35 -8.42 16.02
N ARG A 177 6.93 -9.57 16.34
CA ARG A 177 7.27 -9.91 17.73
C ARG A 177 8.29 -8.93 18.29
N ALA A 178 9.38 -8.68 17.56
CA ALA A 178 10.40 -7.71 17.94
C ALA A 178 9.84 -6.28 18.06
N GLN A 179 8.94 -5.88 17.15
CA GLN A 179 8.29 -4.57 17.20
C GLN A 179 7.51 -4.36 18.49
N LEU A 180 6.71 -5.33 18.92
CA LEU A 180 5.95 -5.25 20.17
C LEU A 180 6.87 -5.25 21.40
N HIS A 181 7.93 -6.05 21.41
CA HIS A 181 8.93 -6.02 22.49
C HIS A 181 9.64 -4.67 22.57
N HIS A 182 9.98 -4.06 21.45
CA HIS A 182 10.54 -2.70 21.40
C HIS A 182 9.62 -1.69 22.08
N TYR A 183 8.33 -1.71 21.76
CA TYR A 183 7.37 -0.80 22.39
C TYR A 183 7.16 -1.13 23.88
N ARG A 184 7.25 -2.40 24.26
CA ARG A 184 7.19 -2.80 25.66
C ARG A 184 8.37 -2.26 26.47
N ILE A 185 9.57 -2.24 25.90
CA ILE A 185 10.73 -1.61 26.55
C ILE A 185 10.44 -0.14 26.83
N ILE A 186 9.90 0.60 25.83
CA ILE A 186 9.56 2.02 26.01
C ILE A 186 8.47 2.17 27.08
N ALA A 187 7.40 1.37 27.02
CA ALA A 187 6.30 1.41 27.98
C ALA A 187 6.80 1.22 29.41
N LYS A 188 7.64 0.21 29.66
CA LYS A 188 8.25 -0.05 30.98
C LYS A 188 9.06 1.16 31.49
N ARG A 189 9.79 1.86 30.61
CA ARG A 189 10.61 3.03 30.97
C ARG A 189 9.80 4.25 31.39
N ILE A 190 8.56 4.36 30.93
CA ILE A 190 7.64 5.42 31.35
C ILE A 190 6.68 4.93 32.47
N GLY A 191 6.96 3.79 33.08
CA GLY A 191 6.19 3.26 34.21
C GLY A 191 4.94 2.47 33.84
N ILE A 192 4.74 2.12 32.56
CA ILE A 192 3.62 1.31 32.10
C ILE A 192 4.10 -0.11 31.85
N VAL A 193 3.53 -1.06 32.60
CA VAL A 193 3.82 -2.49 32.43
C VAL A 193 2.62 -3.18 31.80
N PRO A 194 2.66 -3.50 30.50
CA PRO A 194 1.56 -4.21 29.85
C PRO A 194 1.41 -5.62 30.43
N ASP A 195 0.16 -6.04 30.70
CA ASP A 195 -0.20 -7.41 31.09
C ASP A 195 -0.10 -8.38 29.91
N GLY A 196 -0.22 -7.86 28.69
CA GLY A 196 -0.10 -8.65 27.46
C GLY A 196 0.28 -7.81 26.26
N MET A 197 0.69 -8.51 25.22
CA MET A 197 0.98 -7.93 23.90
C MET A 197 0.25 -8.72 22.82
N GLY A 198 -0.09 -8.08 21.73
CA GLY A 198 -0.73 -8.78 20.62
C GLY A 198 -0.71 -8.04 19.32
N LEU A 199 -0.74 -8.82 18.26
CA LEU A 199 -0.99 -8.37 16.92
C LEU A 199 -2.49 -8.45 16.66
N VAL A 200 -3.07 -7.39 16.14
CA VAL A 200 -4.46 -7.38 15.68
C VAL A 200 -4.46 -7.21 14.17
N GLU A 201 -5.03 -8.17 13.48
CA GLU A 201 -5.07 -8.17 12.02
C GLU A 201 -6.50 -8.10 11.52
N LEU A 202 -6.70 -7.35 10.44
CA LEU A 202 -7.96 -7.35 9.71
C LEU A 202 -7.98 -8.50 8.71
N ASP A 203 -8.86 -9.47 8.93
CA ASP A 203 -9.19 -10.42 7.87
C ASP A 203 -10.04 -9.71 6.81
N LEU A 204 -9.42 -9.38 5.69
CA LEU A 204 -10.08 -8.64 4.60
C LEU A 204 -11.18 -9.44 3.90
N LYS A 205 -11.18 -10.78 4.03
CA LYS A 205 -12.18 -11.65 3.43
C LYS A 205 -13.44 -11.70 4.28
N GLU A 206 -13.27 -11.94 5.57
CA GLU A 206 -14.37 -12.08 6.53
C GLU A 206 -14.77 -10.73 7.16
N TRP A 207 -13.93 -9.70 6.96
CA TRP A 207 -14.09 -8.36 7.51
C TRP A 207 -14.21 -8.36 9.03
N VAL A 208 -13.32 -9.11 9.69
CA VAL A 208 -13.30 -9.25 11.16
C VAL A 208 -11.89 -9.05 11.72
N PRO A 209 -11.75 -8.42 12.91
CA PRO A 209 -10.48 -8.35 13.60
C PRO A 209 -10.13 -9.70 14.21
N ARG A 210 -8.89 -10.14 14.01
CA ARG A 210 -8.30 -11.33 14.63
C ARG A 210 -7.18 -10.89 15.55
N PHE A 211 -7.20 -11.40 16.78
CA PHE A 211 -6.17 -11.13 17.77
C PHE A 211 -5.22 -12.32 17.88
N PHE A 212 -3.93 -12.04 17.80
CA PHE A 212 -2.85 -12.99 17.96
C PHE A 212 -2.01 -12.57 19.16
N PRO A 213 -2.07 -13.31 20.29
CA PRO A 213 -1.26 -13.01 21.45
C PRO A 213 0.22 -13.22 21.14
N ILE A 214 1.05 -12.30 21.60
CA ILE A 214 2.50 -12.38 21.50
C ILE A 214 3.05 -12.61 22.90
N GLU A 215 3.67 -13.76 23.10
CA GLU A 215 4.30 -14.08 24.36
C GLU A 215 5.53 -13.21 24.60
N TYR A 216 5.73 -12.88 25.87
CA TYR A 216 6.91 -12.14 26.30
C TYR A 216 8.16 -13.04 26.22
N ASP A 217 9.20 -12.51 25.59
CA ASP A 217 10.51 -13.16 25.50
C ASP A 217 11.61 -12.13 25.89
N GLU A 218 12.17 -12.36 27.09
CA GLU A 218 13.24 -11.50 27.62
C GLU A 218 14.47 -11.45 26.71
N LYS A 219 14.74 -12.53 25.98
CA LYS A 219 15.86 -12.58 25.04
C LYS A 219 15.66 -11.60 23.88
N ILE A 220 14.42 -11.45 23.40
CA ILE A 220 14.12 -10.46 22.36
C ILE A 220 14.40 -9.04 22.88
N GLU A 221 13.98 -8.70 24.11
CA GLU A 221 14.27 -7.37 24.69
C GLU A 221 15.77 -7.12 24.82
N LYS A 222 16.53 -8.11 25.30
CA LYS A 222 18.00 -8.02 25.39
C LYS A 222 18.65 -7.83 24.04
N ASP A 223 18.28 -8.62 23.07
CA ASP A 223 18.83 -8.53 21.71
C ASP A 223 18.48 -7.18 21.06
N ILE A 224 17.28 -6.63 21.29
CA ILE A 224 16.92 -5.28 20.81
C ILE A 224 17.86 -4.24 21.39
N LEU A 225 18.11 -4.26 22.69
CA LEU A 225 18.98 -3.28 23.35
C LEU A 225 20.44 -3.45 22.92
N GLU A 226 20.93 -4.66 22.79
CA GLU A 226 22.31 -4.97 22.36
C GLU A 226 22.54 -4.58 20.91
N TYR A 227 21.81 -5.19 19.98
CA TYR A 227 22.03 -4.96 18.54
C TYR A 227 21.56 -3.58 18.09
N GLY A 228 20.53 -3.02 18.71
CA GLY A 228 20.13 -1.63 18.49
C GLY A 228 21.20 -0.64 18.93
N SER A 229 21.81 -0.85 20.11
CA SER A 229 22.95 -0.04 20.57
C SER A 229 24.15 -0.18 19.66
N MET A 230 24.52 -1.39 19.27
CA MET A 230 25.61 -1.65 18.34
C MET A 230 25.38 -0.90 17.02
N LEU A 231 24.18 -1.04 16.41
CA LEU A 231 23.88 -0.36 15.14
C LEU A 231 23.93 1.16 15.29
N TRP A 232 23.43 1.69 16.41
CA TRP A 232 23.40 3.12 16.66
C TRP A 232 24.79 3.70 16.90
N TYR A 233 25.55 3.13 17.84
CA TYR A 233 26.82 3.68 18.25
C TYR A 233 28.00 3.32 17.36
N ASP A 234 28.00 2.11 16.78
CA ASP A 234 29.15 1.65 16.00
C ASP A 234 29.03 1.95 14.52
N TYR A 235 27.83 2.20 14.02
CA TYR A 235 27.59 2.47 12.62
C TYR A 235 27.00 3.86 12.38
N ILE A 236 25.79 4.14 12.89
CA ILE A 236 25.09 5.40 12.57
C ILE A 236 25.86 6.61 13.10
N LEU A 237 26.24 6.60 14.38
CA LEU A 237 26.99 7.71 14.99
C LEU A 237 28.47 7.78 14.60
N LYS A 238 28.96 6.82 13.81
CA LYS A 238 30.29 6.86 13.20
C LYS A 238 30.24 7.13 11.70
N GLY A 239 29.06 7.17 11.10
CA GLY A 239 28.87 7.35 9.67
C GLY A 239 29.36 6.15 8.84
N VAL A 240 29.41 4.95 9.44
CA VAL A 240 29.91 3.73 8.81
C VAL A 240 28.73 2.85 8.41
N ILE A 241 28.71 2.43 7.18
CA ILE A 241 27.71 1.48 6.69
C ILE A 241 28.18 0.07 7.02
N PRO A 242 27.39 -0.77 7.74
CA PRO A 242 27.76 -2.15 8.00
C PRO A 242 27.87 -2.92 6.69
N PRO A 243 28.68 -3.97 6.64
CA PRO A 243 28.69 -4.84 5.48
C PRO A 243 27.29 -5.40 5.28
N GLY A 244 26.81 -5.33 4.04
CA GLY A 244 25.57 -6.00 3.66
C GLY A 244 25.70 -7.51 3.87
N PRO A 245 24.57 -8.25 3.90
CA PRO A 245 24.65 -9.69 3.86
C PRO A 245 25.60 -10.06 2.71
N GLU A 246 26.57 -10.91 2.99
CA GLU A 246 27.41 -11.42 1.91
C GLU A 246 26.45 -11.85 0.81
N LYS A 247 26.38 -11.05 -0.25
CA LYS A 247 25.80 -11.54 -1.48
C LYS A 247 26.63 -12.75 -1.74
N THR A 248 26.08 -13.93 -1.47
CA THR A 248 26.63 -15.16 -1.97
C THR A 248 26.86 -14.84 -3.44
N ARG A 249 28.09 -14.51 -3.80
CA ARG A 249 28.51 -14.48 -5.18
C ARG A 249 28.43 -15.93 -5.61
N LEU A 250 27.20 -16.36 -5.85
CA LEU A 250 27.00 -17.40 -6.82
C LEU A 250 27.82 -16.90 -8.01
N ASP A 251 28.79 -17.64 -8.40
CA ASP A 251 29.50 -17.38 -9.64
C ASP A 251 28.47 -17.53 -10.76
N LEU A 252 27.78 -16.43 -11.03
CA LEU A 252 26.66 -16.38 -11.98
C LEU A 252 27.18 -16.17 -13.40
N GLN A 253 28.51 -16.24 -13.61
CA GLN A 253 29.11 -16.10 -14.94
C GLN A 253 28.51 -17.11 -15.94
N GLU A 254 28.18 -18.29 -15.49
CA GLU A 254 27.48 -19.28 -16.34
C GLU A 254 26.03 -18.87 -16.66
N LEU A 255 25.40 -18.09 -15.83
CA LEU A 255 24.00 -17.61 -15.99
C LEU A 255 23.90 -16.24 -16.65
N GLU A 256 25.02 -15.52 -16.81
CA GLU A 256 25.01 -14.17 -17.39
C GLU A 256 24.34 -14.12 -18.76
N PRO A 257 24.58 -15.06 -19.70
CA PRO A 257 23.85 -15.11 -20.97
C PRO A 257 22.34 -15.35 -20.81
N ALA A 258 21.94 -16.09 -19.77
CA ALA A 258 20.53 -16.33 -19.48
C ALA A 258 19.86 -15.06 -18.93
N PHE A 259 20.53 -14.30 -18.05
CA PHE A 259 20.04 -13.01 -17.55
C PHE A 259 19.97 -11.96 -18.63
N GLU A 260 20.96 -11.87 -19.53
CA GLU A 260 20.90 -10.97 -20.69
C GLU A 260 19.70 -11.31 -21.58
N ARG A 261 19.48 -12.60 -21.85
CA ARG A 261 18.32 -13.05 -22.62
C ARG A 261 17.01 -12.72 -21.92
N LEU A 262 16.91 -12.95 -20.61
CA LEU A 262 15.72 -12.63 -19.83
C LEU A 262 15.42 -11.13 -19.86
N SER A 263 16.46 -10.29 -19.70
CA SER A 263 16.34 -8.83 -19.77
C SER A 263 15.88 -8.35 -21.14
N ALA A 264 16.41 -8.95 -22.22
CA ALA A 264 15.99 -8.64 -23.59
C ALA A 264 14.53 -9.04 -23.86
N LEU A 265 14.12 -10.23 -23.40
CA LEU A 265 12.74 -10.70 -23.52
C LEU A 265 11.78 -9.83 -22.73
N LYS A 266 12.17 -9.40 -21.53
CA LYS A 266 11.37 -8.46 -20.71
C LYS A 266 11.20 -7.11 -21.43
N ALA A 267 12.27 -6.55 -21.98
CA ALA A 267 12.20 -5.30 -22.73
C ALA A 267 11.30 -5.38 -23.98
N ILE A 268 11.32 -6.53 -24.69
CA ILE A 268 10.45 -6.81 -25.83
C ILE A 268 8.99 -6.89 -25.35
N ALA A 269 8.71 -7.63 -24.28
CA ALA A 269 7.37 -7.77 -23.72
C ALA A 269 6.80 -6.41 -23.31
N ASP A 270 7.57 -5.59 -22.58
CA ASP A 270 7.14 -4.27 -22.14
C ASP A 270 6.91 -3.30 -23.32
N SER A 271 7.68 -3.44 -24.40
CA SER A 271 7.49 -2.66 -25.62
C SER A 271 6.25 -3.10 -26.39
N ALA A 272 6.01 -4.41 -26.47
CA ALA A 272 4.82 -4.98 -27.09
C ALA A 272 3.55 -4.60 -26.33
N ASP A 273 3.56 -4.64 -25.01
CA ASP A 273 2.44 -4.24 -24.16
C ASP A 273 2.10 -2.77 -24.35
N ARG A 274 3.10 -1.90 -24.43
CA ARG A 274 2.90 -0.46 -24.73
C ARG A 274 2.29 -0.27 -26.10
N ALA A 275 2.89 -0.84 -27.14
CA ALA A 275 2.38 -0.74 -28.50
C ALA A 275 0.94 -1.29 -28.64
N PHE A 276 0.63 -2.38 -27.92
CA PHE A 276 -0.73 -2.93 -27.88
C PHE A 276 -1.71 -1.95 -27.22
N LYS A 277 -1.32 -1.33 -26.11
CA LYS A 277 -2.14 -0.33 -25.42
C LYS A 277 -2.39 0.90 -26.30
N ASP A 278 -1.33 1.46 -26.89
CA ASP A 278 -1.42 2.63 -27.75
C ASP A 278 -2.33 2.35 -28.96
N THR A 279 -2.14 1.19 -29.62
CA THR A 279 -3.00 0.79 -30.75
C THR A 279 -4.46 0.60 -30.33
N LYS A 280 -4.70 0.06 -29.12
CA LYS A 280 -6.05 -0.07 -28.57
C LYS A 280 -6.70 1.30 -28.37
N GLU A 281 -5.95 2.26 -27.85
CA GLU A 281 -6.41 3.65 -27.65
C GLU A 281 -6.71 4.34 -28.98
N ASP A 282 -5.84 4.16 -29.99
CA ASP A 282 -6.07 4.69 -31.35
C ASP A 282 -7.36 4.14 -31.98
N ILE A 283 -7.59 2.82 -31.87
CA ILE A 283 -8.82 2.19 -32.35
C ILE A 283 -10.03 2.76 -31.60
N ALA A 284 -9.94 2.90 -30.28
CA ALA A 284 -11.01 3.47 -29.47
C ALA A 284 -11.36 4.90 -29.89
N ALA A 285 -10.34 5.73 -30.15
CA ALA A 285 -10.52 7.10 -30.64
C ALA A 285 -11.20 7.15 -32.01
N VAL A 286 -10.80 6.29 -32.94
CA VAL A 286 -11.45 6.20 -34.27
C VAL A 286 -12.90 5.73 -34.15
N VAL A 287 -13.18 4.72 -33.32
CA VAL A 287 -14.54 4.24 -33.09
C VAL A 287 -15.40 5.34 -32.47
N HIS A 288 -14.86 6.03 -31.43
CA HIS A 288 -15.57 7.13 -30.79
C HIS A 288 -15.88 8.28 -31.77
N THR A 289 -14.93 8.65 -32.60
CA THR A 289 -15.13 9.71 -33.61
C THR A 289 -16.22 9.35 -34.62
N ARG A 290 -16.30 8.09 -35.04
CA ARG A 290 -17.28 7.62 -36.05
C ARG A 290 -18.64 7.25 -35.45
N SER A 291 -18.65 6.79 -34.21
CA SER A 291 -19.83 6.35 -33.49
C SER A 291 -19.64 6.58 -32.00
N PRO A 292 -19.87 7.80 -31.50
CA PRO A 292 -19.59 8.19 -30.11
C PRO A 292 -20.22 7.27 -29.06
N PHE A 293 -21.36 6.66 -29.38
CA PHE A 293 -22.03 5.70 -28.51
C PHE A 293 -22.14 4.34 -29.20
N PHE A 294 -21.02 3.63 -29.30
CA PHE A 294 -20.94 2.33 -29.95
C PHE A 294 -21.05 1.18 -28.92
N GLN A 295 -21.94 0.23 -29.21
CA GLN A 295 -22.02 -1.03 -28.48
C GLN A 295 -22.09 -2.19 -29.48
N GLY A 296 -21.09 -3.05 -29.49
CA GLY A 296 -21.08 -4.17 -30.41
C GLY A 296 -19.72 -4.83 -30.59
N SER A 297 -19.62 -5.68 -31.60
CA SER A 297 -18.37 -6.30 -32.01
C SER A 297 -17.91 -5.74 -33.35
N LEU A 298 -16.62 -5.43 -33.44
CA LEU A 298 -15.91 -5.13 -34.66
C LEU A 298 -15.07 -6.35 -35.04
N GLN A 299 -15.13 -6.77 -36.28
CA GLN A 299 -14.22 -7.79 -36.78
C GLN A 299 -12.92 -7.11 -37.23
N ALA A 300 -11.85 -7.32 -36.46
CA ALA A 300 -10.54 -6.77 -36.73
C ALA A 300 -9.69 -7.75 -37.53
N GLY A 301 -9.93 -7.78 -38.83
CA GLY A 301 -9.23 -8.67 -39.75
C GLY A 301 -9.56 -10.16 -39.52
N LYS A 302 -8.60 -11.05 -39.85
CA LYS A 302 -8.80 -12.51 -39.78
C LYS A 302 -8.49 -13.11 -38.40
N PHE A 303 -7.80 -12.38 -37.53
CA PHE A 303 -7.14 -12.93 -36.34
C PHE A 303 -7.73 -12.46 -35.02
N LEU A 304 -8.39 -11.31 -35.00
CA LEU A 304 -8.91 -10.70 -33.78
C LEU A 304 -10.37 -10.30 -33.95
N SER A 305 -11.13 -10.46 -32.88
CA SER A 305 -12.42 -9.79 -32.70
C SER A 305 -12.29 -8.77 -31.59
N ILE A 306 -12.83 -7.57 -31.81
CA ILE A 306 -12.81 -6.49 -30.83
C ILE A 306 -14.25 -6.24 -30.42
N SER A 307 -14.56 -6.36 -29.14
CA SER A 307 -15.83 -5.90 -28.57
C SER A 307 -15.61 -4.50 -28.01
N ALA A 308 -16.48 -3.58 -28.37
CA ALA A 308 -16.46 -2.22 -27.84
C ALA A 308 -17.75 -1.94 -27.09
N LYS A 309 -17.64 -1.35 -25.92
CA LYS A 309 -18.78 -0.88 -25.14
C LYS A 309 -18.48 0.55 -24.68
N SER A 310 -19.21 1.50 -25.25
CA SER A 310 -19.19 2.87 -24.77
C SER A 310 -20.08 2.99 -23.52
N GLU A 311 -19.58 3.70 -22.53
CA GLU A 311 -20.34 4.06 -21.34
C GLU A 311 -20.69 5.54 -21.39
N ILE A 312 -21.77 5.93 -20.73
CA ILE A 312 -22.14 7.34 -20.62
C ILE A 312 -21.48 7.93 -19.38
N GLU A 313 -21.10 9.18 -19.48
CA GLU A 313 -20.65 10.00 -18.36
C GLU A 313 -21.86 10.36 -17.49
N THR A 314 -22.17 9.46 -16.56
CA THR A 314 -23.45 9.46 -15.82
C THR A 314 -23.65 10.73 -15.02
N GLU A 315 -22.59 11.30 -14.43
CA GLU A 315 -22.70 12.52 -13.61
C GLU A 315 -23.09 13.73 -14.45
N ASN A 316 -22.43 13.95 -15.57
CA ASN A 316 -22.75 15.06 -16.49
C ASN A 316 -24.12 14.89 -17.13
N ALA A 317 -24.48 13.65 -17.49
CA ALA A 317 -25.80 13.34 -18.03
C ALA A 317 -26.93 13.60 -17.02
N ILE A 318 -26.74 13.21 -15.76
CA ILE A 318 -27.67 13.50 -14.66
C ILE A 318 -27.80 15.01 -14.44
N HIS A 319 -26.65 15.71 -14.33
CA HIS A 319 -26.66 17.17 -14.16
C HIS A 319 -27.42 17.90 -15.29
N TYR A 320 -27.20 17.48 -16.54
CA TYR A 320 -27.93 18.02 -17.68
C TYR A 320 -29.43 17.72 -17.57
N LEU A 321 -29.86 16.49 -17.29
CA LEU A 321 -31.26 16.14 -17.13
C LEU A 321 -31.94 16.90 -15.99
N CYS A 322 -31.25 17.09 -14.86
CA CYS A 322 -31.75 17.91 -13.75
C CYS A 322 -31.93 19.38 -14.18
N SER A 323 -31.00 19.94 -14.99
CA SER A 323 -31.16 21.30 -15.52
C SER A 323 -32.37 21.46 -16.47
N GLN A 324 -32.83 20.37 -17.07
CA GLN A 324 -34.04 20.30 -17.89
C GLN A 324 -35.31 19.96 -17.08
N GLY A 325 -35.24 19.97 -15.74
CA GLY A 325 -36.37 19.73 -14.85
C GLY A 325 -36.68 18.25 -14.58
N TYR A 326 -35.74 17.34 -14.86
CA TYR A 326 -35.93 15.91 -14.56
C TYR A 326 -35.67 15.64 -13.08
N ASP A 327 -36.52 14.83 -12.45
CA ASP A 327 -36.30 14.42 -11.06
C ASP A 327 -35.13 13.43 -10.94
N PRO A 328 -34.05 13.81 -10.25
CA PRO A 328 -32.88 12.95 -10.12
C PRO A 328 -33.22 11.59 -9.47
N SER A 329 -34.17 11.53 -8.56
CA SER A 329 -34.52 10.27 -7.87
C SER A 329 -34.98 9.17 -8.84
N SER A 330 -35.56 9.57 -9.98
CA SER A 330 -36.03 8.63 -11.02
C SER A 330 -34.88 7.97 -11.81
N LEU A 331 -33.67 8.50 -11.72
CA LEU A 331 -32.49 8.06 -12.47
C LEU A 331 -31.61 7.07 -11.69
N TYR A 332 -31.95 6.78 -10.45
CA TYR A 332 -31.20 5.89 -9.58
C TYR A 332 -31.91 4.54 -9.40
N SER A 333 -31.12 3.51 -9.28
CA SER A 333 -31.57 2.16 -8.88
C SER A 333 -30.81 1.69 -7.65
N PRO A 334 -31.43 0.81 -6.82
CA PRO A 334 -30.72 0.19 -5.71
C PRO A 334 -29.50 -0.58 -6.22
N LYS A 335 -28.35 -0.36 -5.58
CA LYS A 335 -27.11 -1.10 -5.92
C LYS A 335 -27.32 -2.58 -5.67
N LYS A 336 -27.13 -3.41 -6.70
CA LYS A 336 -27.03 -4.87 -6.54
C LYS A 336 -25.69 -5.15 -5.86
N GLY A 337 -25.73 -5.36 -4.53
CA GLY A 337 -24.54 -5.74 -3.78
C GLY A 337 -23.94 -7.04 -4.32
N LYS A 338 -22.61 -7.08 -4.49
CA LYS A 338 -21.89 -8.35 -4.57
C LYS A 338 -22.04 -9.00 -3.19
N SER A 339 -22.87 -10.02 -3.09
CA SER A 339 -23.26 -10.63 -1.83
C SER A 339 -22.11 -11.36 -1.16
N GLY A 340 -21.73 -10.90 0.00
CA GLY A 340 -21.02 -11.66 1.04
C GLY A 340 -21.74 -11.57 2.39
N LEU A 341 -22.69 -10.66 2.51
CA LEU A 341 -23.62 -10.56 3.65
C LEU A 341 -24.99 -11.07 3.19
N ASP A 342 -25.63 -11.85 4.04
CA ASP A 342 -27.02 -12.28 3.83
C ASP A 342 -27.93 -11.04 3.93
N SER A 343 -27.97 -10.31 2.80
CA SER A 343 -28.71 -9.05 2.67
C SER A 343 -30.20 -9.24 2.95
N GLU A 344 -30.73 -10.45 2.76
CA GLU A 344 -32.12 -10.77 3.04
C GLU A 344 -32.40 -10.85 4.55
N LYS A 345 -31.47 -11.44 5.31
CA LYS A 345 -31.57 -11.45 6.78
C LYS A 345 -31.44 -10.07 7.37
N MET A 346 -30.53 -9.24 6.85
CA MET A 346 -30.38 -7.85 7.28
C MET A 346 -31.63 -7.02 6.97
N LEU A 347 -32.20 -7.14 5.77
CA LEU A 347 -33.42 -6.44 5.39
C LEU A 347 -34.59 -6.85 6.27
N ASN A 348 -34.74 -8.14 6.56
CA ASN A 348 -35.78 -8.65 7.45
C ASN A 348 -35.62 -8.13 8.89
N GLU A 349 -34.39 -7.97 9.37
CA GLU A 349 -34.12 -7.43 10.69
C GLU A 349 -34.43 -5.91 10.76
N LEU A 350 -34.14 -5.15 9.71
CA LEU A 350 -34.52 -3.73 9.60
C LEU A 350 -36.03 -3.55 9.66
N VAL A 351 -36.81 -4.39 8.91
CA VAL A 351 -38.28 -4.41 8.97
C VAL A 351 -38.76 -4.73 10.38
N ARG A 352 -38.17 -5.72 11.05
CA ARG A 352 -38.48 -6.08 12.45
C ARG A 352 -38.25 -4.91 13.43
N LEU A 353 -37.24 -4.07 13.14
CA LEU A 353 -36.93 -2.88 13.92
C LEU A 353 -37.78 -1.64 13.53
N GLY A 354 -38.76 -1.80 12.65
CA GLY A 354 -39.64 -0.71 12.19
C GLY A 354 -38.93 0.32 11.31
N LYS A 355 -37.84 -0.06 10.67
CA LYS A 355 -37.09 0.79 9.73
C LYS A 355 -37.47 0.41 8.30
N ASP A 356 -37.53 1.42 7.42
CA ASP A 356 -37.69 1.17 5.99
C ASP A 356 -36.36 0.69 5.40
N PRO A 357 -36.27 -0.57 4.89
CA PRO A 357 -35.04 -1.06 4.29
C PRO A 357 -34.54 -0.22 3.09
N GLU A 358 -35.42 0.48 2.38
CA GLU A 358 -35.08 1.29 1.22
C GLU A 358 -34.25 2.54 1.60
N GLU A 359 -34.37 3.03 2.85
CA GLU A 359 -33.55 4.14 3.36
C GLU A 359 -32.07 3.76 3.48
N PHE A 360 -31.77 2.46 3.65
CA PHE A 360 -30.41 1.94 3.85
C PHE A 360 -29.81 1.35 2.58
N ARG A 361 -30.55 1.26 1.48
CA ARG A 361 -30.03 0.82 0.20
C ARG A 361 -29.22 1.92 -0.46
N LYS A 362 -27.95 1.66 -0.72
CA LYS A 362 -27.12 2.55 -1.53
C LYS A 362 -27.70 2.58 -2.96
N LYS A 363 -28.12 3.75 -3.39
CA LYS A 363 -28.61 3.99 -4.76
C LYS A 363 -27.42 4.39 -5.63
N GLU A 364 -27.37 3.82 -6.83
CA GLU A 364 -26.38 4.20 -7.85
C GLU A 364 -27.09 4.71 -9.11
N PRO A 365 -26.43 5.60 -9.89
CA PRO A 365 -26.95 6.00 -11.17
C PRO A 365 -27.22 4.76 -12.04
N ASP A 366 -28.41 4.71 -12.62
CA ASP A 366 -28.84 3.61 -13.49
C ASP A 366 -28.63 4.01 -14.96
N PRO A 367 -27.62 3.48 -15.66
CA PRO A 367 -27.32 3.85 -17.04
C PRO A 367 -28.50 3.63 -18.00
N GLU A 368 -29.30 2.59 -17.78
CA GLU A 368 -30.44 2.31 -18.66
C GLU A 368 -31.54 3.33 -18.51
N LYS A 369 -31.86 3.73 -17.26
CA LYS A 369 -32.83 4.79 -16.98
C LYS A 369 -32.35 6.14 -17.49
N ILE A 370 -31.06 6.43 -17.34
CA ILE A 370 -30.47 7.67 -17.86
C ILE A 370 -30.55 7.70 -19.38
N LEU A 371 -30.18 6.61 -20.07
CA LEU A 371 -30.30 6.49 -21.52
C LEU A 371 -31.73 6.65 -21.99
N ALA A 372 -32.69 6.01 -21.32
CA ALA A 372 -34.10 6.14 -21.63
C ALA A 372 -34.60 7.59 -21.47
N ALA A 373 -34.18 8.27 -20.40
CA ALA A 373 -34.52 9.66 -20.15
C ALA A 373 -33.89 10.59 -21.19
N LEU A 374 -32.64 10.40 -21.58
CA LEU A 374 -31.99 11.19 -22.64
C LEU A 374 -32.77 11.04 -23.98
N ARG A 375 -33.07 9.80 -24.41
CA ARG A 375 -33.81 9.53 -25.64
C ARG A 375 -35.22 10.14 -25.60
N LYS A 376 -35.93 10.04 -24.47
CA LYS A 376 -37.27 10.61 -24.30
C LYS A 376 -37.27 12.13 -24.49
N ASN A 377 -36.19 12.80 -24.12
CA ASN A 377 -36.04 14.24 -24.26
C ASN A 377 -35.37 14.66 -25.59
N GLY A 378 -35.19 13.73 -26.54
CA GLY A 378 -34.59 14.03 -27.85
C GLY A 378 -33.11 14.34 -27.79
N ILE A 379 -32.42 13.96 -26.71
CA ILE A 379 -31.00 14.21 -26.51
C ILE A 379 -30.23 12.98 -26.93
N SER A 380 -29.22 13.16 -27.80
CA SER A 380 -28.36 12.05 -28.18
C SER A 380 -27.49 11.59 -27.02
N PRO A 381 -27.49 10.31 -26.64
CA PRO A 381 -26.55 9.76 -25.66
C PRO A 381 -25.09 9.97 -26.02
N GLU A 382 -24.79 10.16 -27.30
CA GLU A 382 -23.44 10.39 -27.83
C GLU A 382 -22.77 11.64 -27.22
N THR A 383 -23.58 12.63 -26.81
CA THR A 383 -23.11 13.86 -26.15
C THR A 383 -22.37 13.57 -24.82
N PHE A 384 -22.66 12.43 -24.18
CA PHE A 384 -22.11 12.04 -22.88
C PHE A 384 -21.33 10.73 -22.94
N ALA A 385 -20.98 10.24 -24.13
CA ALA A 385 -20.29 8.96 -24.28
C ALA A 385 -18.78 9.11 -24.04
N PHE A 386 -18.23 8.24 -23.20
CA PHE A 386 -16.80 8.03 -23.13
C PHE A 386 -16.28 7.25 -24.33
N PRO A 387 -14.99 7.38 -24.68
CA PRO A 387 -14.35 6.46 -25.62
C PRO A 387 -14.62 5.00 -25.22
N PRO A 388 -14.89 4.10 -26.18
CA PRO A 388 -15.26 2.74 -25.88
C PRO A 388 -14.14 1.97 -25.21
N ASP A 389 -14.45 1.22 -24.17
CA ASP A 389 -13.53 0.21 -23.67
C ASP A 389 -13.49 -0.97 -24.64
N LEU A 390 -12.28 -1.28 -25.12
CA LEU A 390 -12.05 -2.32 -26.09
C LEU A 390 -11.60 -3.62 -25.43
N THR A 391 -12.34 -4.69 -25.64
CA THR A 391 -11.91 -6.04 -25.30
C THR A 391 -11.45 -6.75 -26.56
N VAL A 392 -10.17 -7.13 -26.59
CA VAL A 392 -9.57 -7.86 -27.72
C VAL A 392 -9.60 -9.36 -27.41
N ARG A 393 -10.15 -10.14 -28.32
CA ARG A 393 -10.21 -11.60 -28.19
C ARG A 393 -9.48 -12.28 -29.35
N PRO A 394 -8.64 -13.29 -29.08
CA PRO A 394 -8.00 -14.07 -30.14
C PRO A 394 -9.06 -14.87 -30.93
N SER A 395 -8.88 -14.94 -32.24
CA SER A 395 -9.65 -15.83 -33.09
C SER A 395 -9.05 -17.24 -33.13
N LYS A 396 -9.76 -18.18 -33.72
CA LYS A 396 -9.26 -19.56 -33.92
C LYS A 396 -7.95 -19.65 -34.73
N ARG A 397 -7.57 -18.60 -35.48
CA ARG A 397 -6.33 -18.52 -36.26
C ARG A 397 -5.19 -17.84 -35.51
N PHE A 398 -5.39 -17.48 -34.25
CA PHE A 398 -4.38 -16.76 -33.45
C PHE A 398 -3.12 -17.61 -33.20
N GLU A 399 -3.25 -18.93 -33.13
CA GLU A 399 -2.09 -19.84 -32.93
C GLU A 399 -1.05 -19.67 -34.04
N THR A 400 -1.47 -19.52 -35.28
CA THR A 400 -0.54 -19.27 -36.41
C THR A 400 0.23 -17.96 -36.24
N LEU A 401 -0.41 -16.92 -35.70
CA LEU A 401 0.24 -15.64 -35.40
C LEU A 401 1.19 -15.75 -34.20
N ARG A 402 0.85 -16.58 -33.23
CA ARG A 402 1.70 -16.87 -32.08
C ARG A 402 3.01 -17.51 -32.51
N GLU A 403 2.96 -18.51 -33.39
CA GLU A 403 4.16 -19.12 -33.97
C GLU A 403 5.00 -18.12 -34.75
N PHE A 404 4.36 -17.27 -35.57
CA PHE A 404 5.06 -16.19 -36.28
C PHE A 404 5.70 -15.18 -35.33
N GLY A 405 4.98 -14.77 -34.28
CA GLY A 405 5.51 -13.85 -33.25
C GLY A 405 6.69 -14.46 -32.50
N GLN A 406 6.66 -15.74 -32.19
CA GLN A 406 7.75 -16.45 -31.53
C GLN A 406 9.01 -16.47 -32.42
N ASN A 407 8.84 -16.71 -33.73
CA ASN A 407 9.96 -16.68 -34.68
C ASN A 407 10.59 -15.28 -34.78
N LEU A 408 9.77 -14.21 -34.78
CA LEU A 408 10.27 -12.82 -34.75
C LEU A 408 11.07 -12.51 -33.49
N ILE A 409 10.61 -12.98 -32.34
CA ILE A 409 11.33 -12.83 -31.06
C ILE A 409 12.68 -13.58 -31.12
N ASP A 410 12.68 -14.81 -31.61
CA ASP A 410 13.87 -15.61 -31.73
C ASP A 410 14.89 -15.01 -32.70
N GLU A 411 14.46 -14.48 -33.83
CA GLU A 411 15.30 -13.73 -34.79
C GLU A 411 15.89 -12.46 -34.16
N THR A 412 15.08 -11.67 -33.45
CA THR A 412 15.52 -10.43 -32.80
C THR A 412 16.57 -10.70 -31.73
N VAL A 413 16.42 -11.79 -30.97
CA VAL A 413 17.40 -12.22 -29.96
C VAL A 413 18.69 -12.73 -30.60
N ARG A 414 18.61 -13.41 -31.78
CA ARG A 414 19.80 -13.87 -32.54
C ARG A 414 20.55 -12.68 -33.15
N CYS A 415 19.89 -11.70 -33.71
CA CYS A 415 20.55 -10.54 -34.34
C CYS A 415 21.36 -9.71 -33.33
N LYS A 416 20.92 -9.60 -32.08
CA LYS A 416 21.70 -8.94 -31.01
C LYS A 416 22.98 -9.68 -30.62
N LYS A 417 23.10 -10.96 -30.91
CA LYS A 417 24.35 -11.74 -30.68
C LYS A 417 25.42 -11.49 -31.74
N ILE A 418 25.05 -10.97 -32.91
CA ILE A 418 25.99 -10.79 -34.06
C ILE A 418 26.60 -9.38 -34.04
N THR A 419 26.06 -8.45 -33.21
CA THR A 419 26.49 -7.04 -33.16
C THR A 419 27.32 -6.72 -31.90
N ARG A 420 27.90 -7.74 -31.26
CA ARG A 420 28.91 -7.61 -30.20
C ARG A 420 30.17 -8.45 -30.64
#